data_c438b9906cf2a1bea16ed82c334e6d6b
#
_entry.id   c438b9906cf2a1bea16ed82c334e6d6b
#
_cell.length_a   1.000
_cell.length_b   1.000
_cell.length_c   1.000
_cell.angle_alpha   90.00
_cell.angle_beta   90.00
_cell.angle_gamma   90.00
#
_symmetry.space_group_name_H-M   'P 1'
#
loop_
_entity.id
_entity.type
_entity.pdbx_description
1 polymer ?
#
loop_
_entity_poly.entity_id
_entity_poly.type
_entity_poly.pdbx_seq_one_letter_code
_entity_poly.pdbx_strand_id
1 'polypeptide(L)'
;MEIVAWSDSLSLGISKVDEQHKRLIQMMEELDEAIRKNQGADAVEDVLTNLFNYAQAHFAVEEELFRKHKYPEMALHELEHQRFIAKAFAFKERLGSNKPGLALELLNFLSSWVLNHIELTDKRYAKYLRDCGVS
;
A
#
# COMPACT_ATOMS: atom_id res chain seq x y z
N MET A 1 16.73 -5.58 7.21
CA MET A 1 15.66 -5.57 6.22
C MET A 1 15.57 -4.19 5.57
N GLU A 2 15.51 -4.17 4.27
CA GLU A 2 15.30 -2.93 3.55
C GLU A 2 13.81 -2.71 3.32
N ILE A 3 13.31 -1.53 3.68
CA ILE A 3 11.95 -1.14 3.31
C ILE A 3 11.99 -0.48 1.94
N VAL A 4 10.85 -0.49 1.25
CA VAL A 4 10.74 0.16 -0.04
C VAL A 4 10.91 1.67 0.13
N ALA A 5 11.65 2.31 -0.78
CA ALA A 5 11.81 3.75 -0.82
C ALA A 5 11.33 4.25 -2.18
N TRP A 6 10.81 5.47 -2.23
CA TRP A 6 10.37 6.03 -3.50
C TRP A 6 11.57 6.27 -4.42
N SER A 7 11.39 5.92 -5.67
CA SER A 7 12.28 6.30 -6.76
C SER A 7 11.44 6.58 -8.00
N ASP A 8 11.99 7.31 -8.95
CA ASP A 8 11.26 7.65 -10.18
C ASP A 8 10.88 6.41 -11.00
N SER A 9 11.57 5.29 -10.79
CA SER A 9 11.19 4.02 -11.42
C SER A 9 9.83 3.51 -10.99
N LEU A 10 9.30 3.99 -9.86
CA LEU A 10 7.97 3.64 -9.37
C LEU A 10 6.88 4.56 -9.90
N SER A 11 7.24 5.63 -10.61
CA SER A 11 6.24 6.53 -11.19
C SER A 11 5.41 5.84 -12.25
N LEU A 12 4.10 6.06 -12.19
CA LEU A 12 3.14 5.54 -13.15
C LEU A 12 2.78 6.57 -14.22
N GLY A 13 3.26 7.81 -14.09
CA GLY A 13 2.89 8.89 -15.00
C GLY A 13 1.48 9.44 -14.76
N ILE A 14 0.91 9.14 -13.61
CA ILE A 14 -0.40 9.65 -13.17
C ILE A 14 -0.17 10.37 -11.85
N SER A 15 -0.16 11.70 -11.88
CA SER A 15 0.28 12.54 -10.78
C SER A 15 -0.41 12.23 -9.45
N LYS A 16 -1.73 12.10 -9.47
CA LYS A 16 -2.50 11.83 -8.24
C LYS A 16 -2.12 10.49 -7.62
N VAL A 17 -1.96 9.46 -8.44
CA VAL A 17 -1.60 8.12 -7.97
C VAL A 17 -0.17 8.11 -7.45
N ASP A 18 0.75 8.75 -8.17
CA ASP A 18 2.15 8.86 -7.74
C ASP A 18 2.26 9.53 -6.38
N GLU A 19 1.55 10.62 -6.15
CA GLU A 19 1.55 11.30 -4.86
C GLU A 19 1.03 10.40 -3.74
N GLN A 20 -0.01 9.62 -4.00
CA GLN A 20 -0.55 8.69 -3.03
C GLN A 20 0.42 7.54 -2.74
N HIS A 21 1.11 7.03 -3.76
CA HIS A 21 2.14 6.01 -3.56
C HIS A 21 3.30 6.52 -2.72
N LYS A 22 3.75 7.76 -2.97
CA LYS A 22 4.78 8.40 -2.16
C LYS A 22 4.36 8.50 -0.69
N ARG A 23 3.11 8.87 -0.45
CA ARG A 23 2.59 8.97 0.92
C ARG A 23 2.52 7.62 1.60
N LEU A 24 2.09 6.57 0.90
CA LEU A 24 2.07 5.21 1.44
C LEU A 24 3.47 4.75 1.86
N ILE A 25 4.45 5.00 0.99
CA ILE A 25 5.84 4.63 1.27
C ILE A 25 6.36 5.41 2.48
N GLN A 26 6.03 6.69 2.59
CA GLN A 26 6.40 7.50 3.75
C GLN A 26 5.79 6.95 5.04
N MET A 27 4.53 6.53 4.99
CA MET A 27 3.86 5.92 6.15
C MET A 27 4.51 4.59 6.55
N MET A 28 5.01 3.82 5.59
CA MET A 28 5.77 2.60 5.87
C MET A 28 7.10 2.91 6.55
N GLU A 29 7.76 3.99 6.15
CA GLU A 29 8.97 4.46 6.83
C GLU A 29 8.68 4.86 8.28
N GLU A 30 7.55 5.52 8.51
CA GLU A 30 7.09 5.87 9.86
C GLU A 30 6.86 4.62 10.71
N LEU A 31 6.28 3.58 10.12
CA LEU A 31 6.07 2.30 10.80
C LEU A 31 7.38 1.63 11.17
N ASP A 32 8.33 1.59 10.22
CA ASP A 32 9.66 1.05 10.45
C ASP A 32 10.37 1.78 11.59
N GLU A 33 10.30 3.10 11.61
CA GLU A 33 10.89 3.92 12.65
C GLU A 33 10.27 3.63 14.02
N ALA A 34 8.93 3.53 14.10
CA ALA A 34 8.25 3.21 15.35
C ALA A 34 8.69 1.85 15.91
N ILE A 35 8.87 0.86 15.04
CA ILE A 35 9.34 -0.46 15.43
C ILE A 35 10.79 -0.40 15.92
N ARG A 36 11.68 0.27 15.17
CA ARG A 36 13.09 0.34 15.51
C ARG A 36 13.36 1.12 16.81
N LYS A 37 12.58 2.18 17.05
CA LYS A 37 12.70 2.97 18.27
C LYS A 37 12.00 2.33 19.47
N ASN A 38 11.41 1.17 19.28
CA ASN A 38 10.73 0.43 20.32
C ASN A 38 9.70 1.29 21.06
N GLN A 39 8.88 2.01 20.30
CA GLN A 39 7.92 2.98 20.85
C GLN A 39 6.72 2.31 21.53
N GLY A 40 6.63 0.99 21.48
CA GLY A 40 5.55 0.25 22.10
C GLY A 40 4.43 -0.14 21.13
N ALA A 41 3.62 -1.12 21.56
CA ALA A 41 2.58 -1.69 20.71
C ALA A 41 1.52 -0.67 20.30
N ASP A 42 1.15 0.23 21.20
CA ASP A 42 0.11 1.23 20.90
C ASP A 42 0.56 2.21 19.80
N ALA A 43 1.82 2.67 19.86
CA ALA A 43 2.35 3.56 18.85
C ALA A 43 2.43 2.88 17.48
N VAL A 44 2.87 1.62 17.44
CA VAL A 44 2.93 0.83 16.22
C VAL A 44 1.53 0.63 15.65
N GLU A 45 0.57 0.32 16.51
CA GLU A 45 -0.82 0.11 16.09
C GLU A 45 -1.44 1.39 15.52
N ASP A 46 -1.14 2.55 16.10
CA ASP A 46 -1.64 3.83 15.60
C ASP A 46 -1.11 4.13 14.19
N VAL A 47 0.18 3.94 13.97
CA VAL A 47 0.77 4.14 12.64
C VAL A 47 0.18 3.17 11.64
N LEU A 48 0.02 1.91 12.03
CA LEU A 48 -0.58 0.89 11.18
C LEU A 48 -2.03 1.23 10.82
N THR A 49 -2.81 1.71 11.78
CA THR A 49 -4.20 2.10 11.54
C THR A 49 -4.28 3.23 10.52
N ASN A 50 -3.42 4.24 10.64
CA ASN A 50 -3.35 5.34 9.70
C ASN A 50 -2.97 4.86 8.30
N LEU A 51 -1.98 3.99 8.21
CA LEU A 51 -1.54 3.41 6.94
C LEU A 51 -2.66 2.60 6.28
N PHE A 52 -3.34 1.77 7.07
CA PHE A 52 -4.44 0.94 6.60
C PHE A 52 -5.58 1.80 6.04
N ASN A 53 -5.97 2.85 6.78
CA ASN A 53 -7.04 3.76 6.35
C ASN A 53 -6.65 4.50 5.07
N TYR A 54 -5.40 4.94 4.96
CA TYR A 54 -4.91 5.62 3.77
C TYR A 54 -4.87 4.68 2.56
N ALA A 55 -4.45 3.44 2.77
CA ALA A 55 -4.42 2.44 1.70
C ALA A 55 -5.82 2.18 1.15
N GLN A 56 -6.82 2.06 2.01
CA GLN A 56 -8.21 1.88 1.58
C GLN A 56 -8.70 3.07 0.76
N ALA A 57 -8.40 4.30 1.19
CA ALA A 57 -8.77 5.49 0.45
C ALA A 57 -8.07 5.56 -0.91
N HIS A 58 -6.79 5.18 -0.95
CA HIS A 58 -6.02 5.11 -2.18
C HIS A 58 -6.60 4.08 -3.16
N PHE A 59 -6.95 2.89 -2.66
CA PHE A 59 -7.57 1.86 -3.50
C PHE A 59 -8.91 2.34 -4.08
N ALA A 60 -9.69 3.09 -3.30
CA ALA A 60 -10.94 3.65 -3.78
C ALA A 60 -10.72 4.63 -4.94
N VAL A 61 -9.66 5.43 -4.88
CA VAL A 61 -9.28 6.35 -5.97
C VAL A 61 -8.95 5.57 -7.23
N GLU A 62 -8.13 4.52 -7.11
CA GLU A 62 -7.77 3.68 -8.26
C GLU A 62 -9.01 3.02 -8.87
N GLU A 63 -9.86 2.44 -8.03
CA GLU A 63 -11.07 1.74 -8.48
C GLU A 63 -12.07 2.68 -9.16
N GLU A 64 -12.15 3.94 -8.72
CA GLU A 64 -12.96 4.95 -9.40
C GLU A 64 -12.42 5.26 -10.79
N LEU A 65 -11.09 5.37 -10.92
CA LEU A 65 -10.47 5.56 -12.24
C LEU A 65 -10.75 4.37 -13.16
N PHE A 66 -10.68 3.15 -12.63
CA PHE A 66 -10.97 1.95 -13.42
C PHE A 66 -12.42 1.94 -13.92
N ARG A 67 -13.34 2.31 -13.06
CA ARG A 67 -14.77 2.35 -13.39
C ARG A 67 -15.05 3.41 -14.44
N LYS A 68 -14.49 4.59 -14.25
CA LYS A 68 -14.66 5.73 -15.17
C LYS A 68 -14.14 5.41 -16.58
N HIS A 69 -13.00 4.73 -16.66
CA HIS A 69 -12.34 4.44 -17.93
C HIS A 69 -12.55 3.00 -18.42
N LYS A 70 -13.39 2.22 -17.74
CA LYS A 70 -13.75 0.85 -18.11
C LYS A 70 -12.52 -0.06 -18.24
N TYR A 71 -11.62 -0.01 -17.25
CA TYR A 71 -10.44 -0.84 -17.26
C TYR A 71 -10.80 -2.33 -17.31
N PRO A 72 -10.31 -3.09 -18.32
CA PRO A 72 -10.75 -4.49 -18.53
C PRO A 72 -10.39 -5.42 -17.38
N GLU A 73 -9.29 -5.18 -16.67
CA GLU A 73 -8.84 -6.03 -15.56
C GLU A 73 -9.22 -5.47 -14.18
N MET A 74 -10.23 -4.61 -14.12
CA MET A 74 -10.68 -3.99 -12.87
C MET A 74 -11.02 -5.03 -11.80
N ALA A 75 -11.75 -6.09 -12.15
CA ALA A 75 -12.15 -7.10 -11.19
C ALA A 75 -10.95 -7.82 -10.55
N LEU A 76 -9.92 -8.12 -11.34
CA LEU A 76 -8.70 -8.74 -10.83
C LEU A 76 -7.94 -7.80 -9.90
N HIS A 77 -7.85 -6.53 -10.27
CA HIS A 77 -7.15 -5.52 -9.46
C HIS A 77 -7.87 -5.28 -8.13
N GLU A 78 -9.20 -5.19 -8.17
CA GLU A 78 -10.00 -5.07 -6.94
C GLU A 78 -9.82 -6.29 -6.03
N LEU A 79 -9.71 -7.49 -6.59
CA LEU A 79 -9.48 -8.69 -5.80
C LEU A 79 -8.13 -8.64 -5.08
N GLU A 80 -7.08 -8.13 -5.74
CA GLU A 80 -5.78 -7.94 -5.10
C GLU A 80 -5.87 -6.95 -3.92
N HIS A 81 -6.61 -5.86 -4.09
CA HIS A 81 -6.84 -4.90 -3.02
C HIS A 81 -7.56 -5.53 -1.83
N GLN A 82 -8.60 -6.32 -2.08
CA GLN A 82 -9.36 -6.99 -1.04
C GLN A 82 -8.49 -8.00 -0.26
N ARG A 83 -7.64 -8.74 -0.96
CA ARG A 83 -6.72 -9.69 -0.32
C ARG A 83 -5.70 -8.99 0.56
N PHE A 84 -5.17 -7.86 0.10
CA PHE A 84 -4.26 -7.06 0.90
C PHE A 84 -4.93 -6.56 2.18
N ILE A 85 -6.13 -6.01 2.06
CA ILE A 85 -6.88 -5.47 3.18
C ILE A 85 -7.17 -6.57 4.22
N ALA A 86 -7.60 -7.75 3.75
CA ALA A 86 -7.89 -8.86 4.65
C ALA A 86 -6.65 -9.33 5.41
N LYS A 87 -5.51 -9.41 4.72
CA LYS A 87 -4.26 -9.85 5.34
C LYS A 87 -3.70 -8.82 6.32
N ALA A 88 -3.76 -7.54 5.94
CA ALA A 88 -3.33 -6.44 6.81
C ALA A 88 -4.20 -6.37 8.07
N PHE A 89 -5.50 -6.56 7.93
CA PHE A 89 -6.43 -6.59 9.06
C PHE A 89 -6.13 -7.75 10.00
N ALA A 90 -5.82 -8.94 9.46
CA ALA A 90 -5.46 -10.11 10.27
C ALA A 90 -4.18 -9.84 11.08
N PHE A 91 -3.18 -9.20 10.48
CA PHE A 91 -1.98 -8.78 11.21
C PHE A 91 -2.30 -7.80 12.32
N LYS A 92 -3.14 -6.80 12.03
CA LYS A 92 -3.53 -5.79 13.02
C LYS A 92 -4.19 -6.43 14.26
N GLU A 93 -5.05 -7.40 14.05
CA GLU A 93 -5.69 -8.11 15.16
C GLU A 93 -4.68 -8.91 15.99
N ARG A 94 -3.69 -9.51 15.33
CA ARG A 94 -2.66 -10.29 16.02
C ARG A 94 -1.69 -9.41 16.82
N LEU A 95 -1.52 -8.14 16.46
CA LEU A 95 -0.64 -7.23 17.21
C LEU A 95 -1.06 -7.09 18.67
N GLY A 96 -2.33 -7.21 18.96
CA GLY A 96 -2.82 -7.17 20.34
C GLY A 96 -2.34 -8.33 21.22
N SER A 97 -1.80 -9.39 20.62
CA SER A 97 -1.28 -10.54 21.37
C SER A 97 0.17 -10.37 21.83
N ASN A 98 0.82 -9.28 21.48
CA ASN A 98 2.22 -8.94 21.85
C ASN A 98 3.23 -10.03 21.50
N LYS A 99 3.04 -10.75 20.40
CA LYS A 99 4.00 -11.77 19.97
C LYS A 99 5.28 -11.10 19.46
N PRO A 100 6.46 -11.55 19.94
CA PRO A 100 7.74 -11.00 19.44
C PRO A 100 7.89 -11.18 17.94
N GLY A 101 8.40 -10.15 17.27
CA GLY A 101 8.69 -10.20 15.84
C GLY A 101 7.49 -10.02 14.92
N LEU A 102 6.26 -9.95 15.45
CA LEU A 102 5.06 -9.81 14.62
C LEU A 102 5.04 -8.48 13.86
N ALA A 103 5.44 -7.38 14.51
CA ALA A 103 5.50 -6.07 13.86
C ALA A 103 6.49 -6.07 12.68
N LEU A 104 7.65 -6.72 12.86
CA LEU A 104 8.64 -6.83 11.78
C LEU A 104 8.11 -7.70 10.63
N GLU A 105 7.42 -8.78 10.96
CA GLU A 105 6.77 -9.65 9.98
C GLU A 105 5.75 -8.87 9.15
N LEU A 106 4.96 -8.03 9.81
CA LEU A 106 3.99 -7.15 9.15
C LEU A 106 4.70 -6.17 8.22
N LEU A 107 5.77 -5.53 8.68
CA LEU A 107 6.53 -4.57 7.88
C LEU A 107 7.11 -5.24 6.63
N ASN A 108 7.64 -6.46 6.76
CA ASN A 108 8.13 -7.24 5.63
C ASN A 108 7.03 -7.52 4.61
N PHE A 109 5.86 -7.92 5.09
CA PHE A 109 4.71 -8.17 4.21
C PHE A 109 4.30 -6.90 3.46
N LEU A 110 4.15 -5.78 4.17
CA LEU A 110 3.75 -4.51 3.56
C LEU A 110 4.75 -4.04 2.50
N SER A 111 6.05 -4.08 2.83
CA SER A 111 7.09 -3.64 1.90
C SER A 111 7.11 -4.45 0.62
N SER A 112 7.06 -5.77 0.75
CA SER A 112 7.04 -6.67 -0.41
C SER A 112 5.79 -6.49 -1.25
N TRP A 113 4.64 -6.36 -0.59
CA TRP A 113 3.37 -6.23 -1.30
C TRP A 113 3.31 -4.90 -2.08
N VAL A 114 3.66 -3.79 -1.43
CA VAL A 114 3.62 -2.48 -2.06
C VAL A 114 4.55 -2.42 -3.26
N LEU A 115 5.79 -2.90 -3.10
CA LEU A 115 6.75 -2.88 -4.20
C LEU A 115 6.27 -3.70 -5.39
N ASN A 116 5.86 -4.94 -5.16
CA ASN A 116 5.38 -5.83 -6.23
C ASN A 116 4.11 -5.30 -6.88
N HIS A 117 3.19 -4.77 -6.07
CA HIS A 117 1.91 -4.26 -6.59
C HIS A 117 2.15 -3.05 -7.50
N ILE A 118 2.98 -2.09 -7.08
CA ILE A 118 3.28 -0.91 -7.89
C ILE A 118 4.05 -1.29 -9.15
N GLU A 119 5.11 -2.08 -9.02
CA GLU A 119 5.99 -2.39 -10.15
C GLU A 119 5.34 -3.28 -11.20
N LEU A 120 4.48 -4.20 -10.80
CA LEU A 120 3.89 -5.16 -11.72
C LEU A 120 2.42 -4.84 -12.02
N THR A 121 1.60 -4.79 -11.01
CA THR A 121 0.16 -4.69 -11.17
C THR A 121 -0.29 -3.29 -11.56
N ASP A 122 0.19 -2.28 -10.84
CA ASP A 122 -0.23 -0.90 -11.10
C ASP A 122 0.30 -0.38 -12.44
N LYS A 123 1.45 -0.82 -12.88
CA LYS A 123 1.98 -0.43 -14.20
C LYS A 123 1.09 -0.90 -15.34
N ARG A 124 0.38 -1.99 -15.17
CA ARG A 124 -0.55 -2.47 -16.20
C ARG A 124 -1.70 -1.50 -16.41
N TYR A 125 -2.36 -1.08 -15.31
CA TYR A 125 -3.46 -0.14 -15.44
C TYR A 125 -2.96 1.24 -15.86
N ALA A 126 -1.76 1.63 -15.40
CA ALA A 126 -1.21 2.94 -15.72
C ALA A 126 -1.10 3.18 -17.22
N LYS A 127 -0.61 2.18 -17.95
CA LYS A 127 -0.52 2.26 -19.40
C LYS A 127 -1.91 2.44 -20.01
N TYR A 128 -2.88 1.66 -19.57
CA TYR A 128 -4.26 1.76 -20.06
C TYR A 128 -4.84 3.15 -19.80
N LEU A 129 -4.70 3.66 -18.58
CA LEU A 129 -5.25 4.97 -18.22
C LEU A 129 -4.57 6.11 -18.97
N ARG A 130 -3.24 6.04 -19.14
CA ARG A 130 -2.52 7.05 -19.94
C ARG A 130 -3.01 7.06 -21.39
N ASP A 131 -3.26 5.88 -21.96
CA ASP A 131 -3.82 5.77 -23.30
C ASP A 131 -5.23 6.36 -23.38
N CYS A 132 -5.94 6.40 -22.25
CA CYS A 132 -7.24 7.08 -22.14
C CYS A 132 -7.13 8.59 -21.88
N GLY A 133 -5.92 9.13 -21.79
CA GLY A 133 -5.68 10.55 -21.56
C GLY A 133 -5.53 10.96 -20.11
N VAL A 134 -5.39 10.01 -19.18
CA VAL A 134 -5.16 10.30 -17.76
C VAL A 134 -3.68 10.59 -17.53
N SER A 135 -3.38 11.64 -16.75
CA SER A 135 -2.01 12.02 -16.44
C SER A 135 -1.82 12.53 -15.01
#